data_42a45a11deaaeb6de3dd123a22651f47
#
_entry.id   42a45a11deaaeb6de3dd123a22651f47
#
_cell.length_a   1.000
_cell.length_b   1.000
_cell.length_c   1.000
_cell.angle_alpha   90.00
_cell.angle_beta   90.00
_cell.angle_gamma   90.00
#
_symmetry.space_group_name_H-M   'P 1'
#
loop_
_entity.id
_entity.type
_entity.pdbx_description
1 polymer ?
#
loop_
_entity_poly.entity_id
_entity_poly.type
_entity_poly.pdbx_seq_one_letter_code
_entity_poly.pdbx_strand_id
1 'polypeptide(L)'
;VPARPVIDRDACLRLKKGRCGVCEKKCQAGAINFEDEDRVIEEQVGAVVVATGYRLYDIGRHSPESATTGYGEYGYGLYPDVIDSLQFERLASASGPTGGKIQRPSDGQEPKTVVFVSCVGSRDNAKGLSYCSKVCCMANAKHTMLYRHKVHDGQAHVFYMDIRSAGKNYDEFVRRAIEEDGAHYHRGRVSRITQEDGRLMVQGVDTLVGEPLKIAADMVVLASAMRPAEGVESLAQRLNVGYDEFGFLSESHPKLRPVETNAAGVFVCGACQGPKDIPESVAQATAAAGKTLVMFARDELTREPEIASIDETTCAGCYTC
;
A
#
# COMPACT_ATOMS: atom_id res chain seq x y z
N VAL A 1 9.48 -3.92 14.52
CA VAL A 1 9.88 -2.62 15.02
C VAL A 1 8.67 -1.72 15.00
N PRO A 2 8.22 -1.15 16.12
CA PRO A 2 7.21 -0.10 16.06
C PRO A 2 7.78 1.06 15.23
N ALA A 3 6.99 1.58 14.29
CA ALA A 3 7.35 2.77 13.53
C ALA A 3 7.58 3.92 14.53
N ARG A 4 8.80 4.34 14.70
CA ARG A 4 9.16 5.49 15.53
C ARG A 4 9.53 6.64 14.60
N PRO A 5 9.08 7.86 14.87
CA PRO A 5 9.59 9.02 14.19
C PRO A 5 11.09 9.13 14.38
N VAL A 6 11.83 9.25 13.29
CA VAL A 6 13.27 9.47 13.30
C VAL A 6 13.60 10.77 12.60
N ILE A 7 14.69 11.40 13.00
CA ILE A 7 15.18 12.59 12.31
C ILE A 7 16.03 12.14 11.14
N ASP A 8 15.63 12.54 9.92
CA ASP A 8 16.40 12.30 8.72
C ASP A 8 17.77 12.97 8.83
N ARG A 9 18.83 12.15 8.89
CA ARG A 9 20.21 12.61 9.00
C ARG A 9 20.60 13.48 7.82
N ASP A 10 20.07 13.18 6.64
CA ASP A 10 20.40 13.88 5.40
C ASP A 10 19.66 15.22 5.23
N ALA A 11 18.55 15.41 5.92
CA ALA A 11 17.80 16.65 5.94
C ALA A 11 18.14 17.55 7.16
N CYS A 12 18.63 16.97 8.26
CA CYS A 12 18.81 17.68 9.52
C CYS A 12 20.08 18.54 9.56
N LEU A 13 19.92 19.85 9.76
CA LEU A 13 21.04 20.79 9.89
C LEU A 13 21.90 20.53 11.14
N ARG A 14 21.32 20.05 12.25
CA ARG A 14 22.07 19.71 13.45
C ARG A 14 23.00 18.53 13.20
N LEU A 15 22.48 17.45 12.63
CA LEU A 15 23.26 16.23 12.36
C LEU A 15 24.31 16.46 11.25
N LYS A 16 24.02 17.30 10.26
CA LYS A 16 24.97 17.64 9.17
C LYS A 16 26.02 18.66 9.55
N LYS A 17 25.66 19.71 10.29
CA LYS A 17 26.47 20.91 10.47
C LYS A 17 26.69 21.32 11.93
N GLY A 18 26.19 20.55 12.89
CA GLY A 18 26.26 20.87 14.32
C GLY A 18 25.48 22.12 14.72
N ARG A 19 24.66 22.67 13.82
CA ARG A 19 23.93 23.92 14.03
C ARG A 19 22.44 23.68 13.93
N CYS A 20 21.71 24.13 14.87
CA CYS A 20 20.27 24.06 15.06
C CYS A 20 19.90 23.26 16.32
N GLY A 21 18.69 23.36 16.80
CA GLY A 21 18.18 22.69 18.03
C GLY A 21 16.75 23.15 18.30
N VAL A 22 16.09 23.70 17.27
CA VAL A 22 14.73 24.28 17.43
C VAL A 22 13.72 23.20 17.81
N CYS A 23 13.80 22.02 17.19
CA CYS A 23 12.90 20.89 17.48
C CYS A 23 13.08 20.39 18.92
N GLU A 24 14.32 20.24 19.41
CA GLU A 24 14.63 19.85 20.77
C GLU A 24 14.04 20.85 21.78
N LYS A 25 14.27 22.15 21.55
CA LYS A 25 13.77 23.22 22.44
C LYS A 25 12.24 23.36 22.43
N LYS A 26 11.57 22.95 21.36
CA LYS A 26 10.11 23.02 21.22
C LYS A 26 9.40 21.74 21.59
N CYS A 27 10.11 20.64 21.79
CA CYS A 27 9.53 19.36 22.16
C CYS A 27 9.12 19.38 23.66
N GLN A 28 7.84 19.53 23.94
CA GLN A 28 7.32 19.52 25.31
C GLN A 28 7.54 18.19 26.04
N ALA A 29 7.61 17.08 25.29
CA ALA A 29 7.83 15.74 25.83
C ALA A 29 9.31 15.41 26.06
N GLY A 30 10.25 16.29 25.66
CA GLY A 30 11.69 16.01 25.74
C GLY A 30 12.13 14.76 24.95
N ALA A 31 11.37 14.39 23.90
CA ALA A 31 11.54 13.12 23.20
C ALA A 31 12.63 13.14 22.11
N ILE A 32 13.35 14.27 21.95
CA ILE A 32 14.38 14.40 20.92
C ILE A 32 15.75 14.26 21.58
N ASN A 33 16.43 13.18 21.24
CA ASN A 33 17.81 12.92 21.64
C ASN A 33 18.70 12.86 20.39
N PHE A 34 19.62 13.81 20.24
CA PHE A 34 20.56 13.82 19.12
C PHE A 34 21.80 12.95 19.34
N GLU A 35 22.01 12.49 20.57
CA GLU A 35 23.10 11.60 20.97
C GLU A 35 22.70 10.12 20.91
N ASP A 36 21.49 9.84 20.41
CA ASP A 36 20.99 8.47 20.29
C ASP A 36 21.74 7.74 19.16
N GLU A 37 22.24 6.55 19.45
CA GLU A 37 22.99 5.71 18.53
C GLU A 37 22.24 4.41 18.23
N ASP A 38 22.44 3.87 17.04
CA ASP A 38 21.91 2.56 16.68
C ASP A 38 22.57 1.47 17.53
N ARG A 39 21.75 0.61 18.15
CA ARG A 39 22.19 -0.52 18.94
C ARG A 39 21.66 -1.81 18.37
N VAL A 40 22.54 -2.79 18.19
CA VAL A 40 22.16 -4.16 17.88
C VAL A 40 21.84 -4.88 19.18
N ILE A 41 20.64 -5.45 19.25
CA ILE A 41 20.17 -6.24 20.39
C ILE A 41 19.95 -7.66 19.92
N GLU A 42 20.49 -8.64 20.62
CA GLU A 42 20.25 -10.06 20.39
C GLU A 42 19.18 -10.57 21.34
N GLU A 43 18.14 -11.18 20.77
CA GLU A 43 17.03 -11.76 21.54
C GLU A 43 16.85 -13.24 21.13
N GLN A 44 16.80 -14.13 22.12
CA GLN A 44 16.44 -15.52 21.89
C GLN A 44 14.91 -15.66 21.88
N VAL A 45 14.37 -16.07 20.75
CA VAL A 45 12.91 -16.18 20.56
C VAL A 45 12.53 -17.60 20.17
N GLY A 46 11.36 -18.06 20.61
CA GLY A 46 10.82 -19.37 20.24
C GLY A 46 10.13 -19.39 18.87
N ALA A 47 9.68 -18.24 18.40
CA ALA A 47 9.03 -18.09 17.09
C ALA A 47 9.22 -16.69 16.52
N VAL A 48 9.08 -16.57 15.21
CA VAL A 48 9.08 -15.29 14.50
C VAL A 48 7.77 -15.15 13.72
N VAL A 49 7.04 -14.07 13.91
CA VAL A 49 5.87 -13.72 13.10
C VAL A 49 6.23 -12.54 12.22
N VAL A 50 6.27 -12.76 10.91
CA VAL A 50 6.59 -11.72 9.92
C VAL A 50 5.31 -11.01 9.50
N ALA A 51 5.22 -9.71 9.81
CA ALA A 51 4.09 -8.84 9.53
C ALA A 51 4.56 -7.48 9.02
N THR A 52 5.44 -7.48 8.02
CA THR A 52 6.13 -6.28 7.51
C THR A 52 5.23 -5.36 6.69
N GLY A 53 4.00 -5.79 6.39
CA GLY A 53 3.03 -4.99 5.67
C GLY A 53 3.39 -4.82 4.18
N TYR A 54 3.12 -3.62 3.66
CA TYR A 54 3.27 -3.31 2.24
C TYR A 54 3.77 -1.88 2.05
N ARG A 55 4.17 -1.57 0.83
CA ARG A 55 4.36 -0.21 0.32
C ARG A 55 3.47 0.01 -0.90
N LEU A 56 3.21 1.25 -1.26
CA LEU A 56 2.55 1.58 -2.52
C LEU A 56 3.52 1.38 -3.70
N TYR A 57 2.96 1.05 -4.84
CA TYR A 57 3.65 1.14 -6.13
C TYR A 57 4.16 2.58 -6.33
N ASP A 58 5.43 2.72 -6.60
CA ASP A 58 6.06 4.01 -6.83
C ASP A 58 5.69 4.54 -8.23
N ILE A 59 4.68 5.37 -8.26
CA ILE A 59 4.14 5.96 -9.49
C ILE A 59 5.19 6.83 -10.19
N GLY A 60 6.09 7.44 -9.41
CA GLY A 60 7.13 8.33 -9.93
C GLY A 60 8.31 7.61 -10.60
N ARG A 61 8.68 6.42 -10.12
CA ARG A 61 9.91 5.73 -10.56
C ARG A 61 9.70 4.65 -11.63
N HIS A 62 8.53 4.03 -11.67
CA HIS A 62 8.31 2.82 -12.48
C HIS A 62 7.45 3.05 -13.73
N SER A 63 7.09 4.28 -14.04
CA SER A 63 6.40 4.62 -15.29
C SER A 63 7.41 4.71 -16.43
N PRO A 64 7.14 4.09 -17.60
CA PRO A 64 7.93 4.34 -18.81
C PRO A 64 8.02 5.83 -19.16
N GLU A 65 6.99 6.61 -18.79
CA GLU A 65 6.95 8.06 -18.97
C GLU A 65 7.97 8.78 -18.07
N SER A 66 8.26 8.26 -16.87
CA SER A 66 9.23 8.89 -15.96
C SER A 66 10.66 8.84 -16.49
N ALA A 67 11.00 7.84 -17.28
CA ALA A 67 12.33 7.74 -17.91
C ALA A 67 12.57 8.83 -18.97
N THR A 68 11.51 9.33 -19.59
CA THR A 68 11.60 10.36 -20.65
C THR A 68 11.21 11.75 -20.20
N THR A 69 10.31 11.88 -19.22
CA THR A 69 9.74 13.16 -18.77
C THR A 69 10.20 13.59 -17.38
N GLY A 70 10.74 12.68 -16.58
CA GLY A 70 11.07 12.90 -15.17
C GLY A 70 9.86 12.91 -14.22
N TYR A 71 8.64 12.67 -14.73
CA TYR A 71 7.39 12.69 -13.97
C TYR A 71 6.72 11.32 -13.97
N GLY A 72 5.92 11.06 -12.94
CA GLY A 72 5.20 9.81 -12.79
C GLY A 72 4.00 9.67 -13.72
N GLU A 73 3.47 8.46 -13.75
CA GLU A 73 2.26 8.13 -14.48
C GLU A 73 1.10 9.07 -14.08
N TYR A 74 0.29 9.45 -15.02
CA TYR A 74 -0.83 10.39 -14.84
C TYR A 74 -0.44 11.78 -14.32
N GLY A 75 0.83 12.19 -14.49
CA GLY A 75 1.32 13.50 -14.04
C GLY A 75 1.57 13.56 -12.52
N TYR A 76 1.70 12.42 -11.84
CA TYR A 76 2.10 12.36 -10.44
C TYR A 76 3.50 12.99 -10.26
N GLY A 77 3.62 13.94 -9.34
CA GLY A 77 4.85 14.72 -9.15
C GLY A 77 5.01 15.92 -10.09
N LEU A 78 4.25 16.00 -11.19
CA LEU A 78 4.16 17.17 -12.07
C LEU A 78 3.03 18.10 -11.62
N TYR A 79 1.86 17.54 -11.40
CA TYR A 79 0.68 18.30 -10.97
C TYR A 79 0.49 18.13 -9.47
N PRO A 80 0.56 19.20 -8.66
CA PRO A 80 0.43 19.11 -7.20
C PRO A 80 -0.87 18.46 -6.73
N ASP A 81 -1.95 18.63 -7.51
CA ASP A 81 -3.29 18.12 -7.18
C ASP A 81 -3.54 16.68 -7.70
N VAL A 82 -2.51 16.00 -8.23
CA VAL A 82 -2.51 14.57 -8.47
C VAL A 82 -1.80 13.88 -7.30
N ILE A 83 -2.56 13.22 -6.45
CA ILE A 83 -2.10 12.60 -5.21
C ILE A 83 -2.40 11.10 -5.17
N ASP A 84 -1.74 10.34 -4.30
CA ASP A 84 -2.09 8.95 -4.07
C ASP A 84 -3.20 8.77 -3.02
N SER A 85 -3.72 7.55 -2.92
CA SER A 85 -4.83 7.23 -2.02
C SER A 85 -4.47 7.38 -0.54
N LEU A 86 -3.21 7.16 -0.12
CA LEU A 86 -2.78 7.36 1.26
C LEU A 86 -2.65 8.85 1.60
N GLN A 87 -2.21 9.67 0.65
CA GLN A 87 -2.21 11.13 0.79
C GLN A 87 -3.64 11.66 0.96
N PHE A 88 -4.59 11.17 0.14
CA PHE A 88 -5.99 11.52 0.30
C PHE A 88 -6.56 11.07 1.65
N GLU A 89 -6.28 9.84 2.07
CA GLU A 89 -6.65 9.33 3.40
C GLU A 89 -6.13 10.23 4.51
N ARG A 90 -4.90 10.71 4.36
CA ARG A 90 -4.27 11.59 5.33
C ARG A 90 -4.91 12.97 5.37
N LEU A 91 -5.32 13.54 4.23
CA LEU A 91 -6.11 14.78 4.17
C LEU A 91 -7.47 14.61 4.84
N ALA A 92 -8.15 13.49 4.57
CA ALA A 92 -9.48 13.21 5.12
C ALA A 92 -9.49 12.91 6.64
N SER A 93 -8.33 12.59 7.23
CA SER A 93 -8.21 12.27 8.65
C SER A 93 -8.21 13.53 9.53
N ALA A 94 -8.95 13.52 10.65
CA ALA A 94 -8.96 14.60 11.63
C ALA A 94 -7.57 14.89 12.22
N SER A 95 -6.69 13.88 12.31
CA SER A 95 -5.29 14.04 12.72
C SER A 95 -4.34 14.37 11.55
N GLY A 96 -4.89 14.61 10.36
CA GLY A 96 -4.13 14.96 9.16
C GLY A 96 -3.65 16.41 9.15
N PRO A 97 -2.87 16.78 8.14
CA PRO A 97 -2.25 18.12 8.05
C PRO A 97 -3.28 19.24 7.93
N THR A 98 -4.48 18.95 7.45
CA THR A 98 -5.59 19.90 7.23
C THR A 98 -6.69 19.80 8.28
N GLY A 99 -6.49 18.99 9.35
CA GLY A 99 -7.54 18.76 10.36
C GLY A 99 -8.77 18.05 9.79
N GLY A 100 -8.59 17.23 8.75
CA GLY A 100 -9.64 16.48 8.08
C GLY A 100 -10.42 17.26 7.02
N LYS A 101 -10.01 18.48 6.67
CA LYS A 101 -10.56 19.21 5.52
C LYS A 101 -9.91 18.71 4.23
N ILE A 102 -10.73 18.41 3.23
CA ILE A 102 -10.21 18.03 1.91
C ILE A 102 -9.87 19.31 1.16
N GLN A 103 -8.58 19.51 0.91
CA GLN A 103 -8.03 20.69 0.28
C GLN A 103 -7.04 20.32 -0.82
N ARG A 104 -7.00 21.11 -1.88
CA ARG A 104 -6.01 20.93 -2.95
C ARG A 104 -4.60 21.26 -2.42
N PRO A 105 -3.61 20.41 -2.69
CA PRO A 105 -2.22 20.71 -2.33
C PRO A 105 -1.66 21.98 -2.94
N SER A 106 -2.13 22.37 -4.13
CA SER A 106 -1.62 23.54 -4.87
C SER A 106 -1.94 24.87 -4.21
N ASP A 107 -3.15 25.05 -3.66
CA ASP A 107 -3.65 26.35 -3.20
C ASP A 107 -4.46 26.32 -1.90
N GLY A 108 -4.67 25.11 -1.34
CA GLY A 108 -5.44 24.93 -0.11
C GLY A 108 -6.96 25.11 -0.27
N GLN A 109 -7.47 25.27 -1.49
CA GLN A 109 -8.92 25.40 -1.72
C GLN A 109 -9.60 24.03 -1.70
N GLU A 110 -10.90 24.03 -1.44
CA GLU A 110 -11.74 22.86 -1.46
C GLU A 110 -12.02 22.41 -2.90
N PRO A 111 -11.64 21.17 -3.30
CA PRO A 111 -11.92 20.67 -4.65
C PRO A 111 -13.40 20.40 -4.85
N LYS A 112 -13.98 20.87 -5.94
CA LYS A 112 -15.39 20.64 -6.30
C LYS A 112 -15.58 19.40 -7.20
N THR A 113 -14.55 18.99 -7.92
CA THR A 113 -14.56 17.79 -8.74
C THR A 113 -13.33 16.96 -8.45
N VAL A 114 -13.52 15.76 -7.93
CA VAL A 114 -12.44 14.81 -7.62
C VAL A 114 -12.60 13.54 -8.45
N VAL A 115 -11.52 13.13 -9.11
CA VAL A 115 -11.47 11.89 -9.88
C VAL A 115 -10.61 10.86 -9.16
N PHE A 116 -11.15 9.68 -8.88
CA PHE A 116 -10.47 8.54 -8.30
C PHE A 116 -10.12 7.53 -9.39
N VAL A 117 -8.86 7.18 -9.52
CA VAL A 117 -8.38 6.24 -10.55
C VAL A 117 -8.00 4.93 -9.89
N SER A 118 -8.73 3.86 -10.22
CA SER A 118 -8.46 2.51 -9.71
C SER A 118 -7.34 1.81 -10.47
N CYS A 119 -6.74 0.81 -9.84
CA CYS A 119 -5.76 -0.12 -10.44
C CYS A 119 -4.48 0.55 -10.98
N VAL A 120 -4.05 1.68 -10.41
CA VAL A 120 -2.79 2.32 -10.83
C VAL A 120 -1.62 1.40 -10.48
N GLY A 121 -0.91 0.90 -11.49
CA GLY A 121 0.18 -0.07 -11.35
C GLY A 121 -0.27 -1.53 -11.17
N SER A 122 -1.55 -1.80 -10.82
CA SER A 122 -2.09 -3.17 -10.70
C SER A 122 -2.71 -3.67 -12.00
N ARG A 123 -2.76 -5.02 -12.16
CA ARG A 123 -3.42 -5.68 -13.29
C ARG A 123 -2.86 -5.17 -14.63
N ASP A 124 -1.57 -4.96 -14.66
CA ASP A 124 -0.85 -4.41 -15.79
C ASP A 124 0.43 -5.21 -16.05
N ASN A 125 0.37 -6.09 -17.04
CA ASN A 125 1.49 -6.95 -17.41
C ASN A 125 2.69 -6.14 -17.95
N ALA A 126 2.45 -4.98 -18.56
CA ALA A 126 3.53 -4.13 -19.05
C ALA A 126 4.39 -3.53 -17.93
N LYS A 127 3.81 -3.43 -16.73
CA LYS A 127 4.49 -2.96 -15.52
C LYS A 127 4.99 -4.11 -14.62
N GLY A 128 4.81 -5.35 -15.04
CA GLY A 128 5.16 -6.53 -14.27
C GLY A 128 4.30 -6.80 -13.04
N LEU A 129 3.13 -6.13 -12.90
CA LEU A 129 2.22 -6.30 -11.78
C LEU A 129 0.86 -6.82 -12.28
N SER A 130 0.81 -8.10 -12.63
CA SER A 130 -0.40 -8.76 -13.16
C SER A 130 -1.51 -8.94 -12.13
N TYR A 131 -1.17 -8.93 -10.84
CA TYR A 131 -2.12 -9.15 -9.75
C TYR A 131 -3.00 -7.94 -9.44
N CYS A 132 -4.14 -8.20 -8.78
CA CYS A 132 -5.03 -7.19 -8.23
C CYS A 132 -4.61 -6.84 -6.79
N SER A 133 -4.52 -5.55 -6.48
CA SER A 133 -4.24 -5.08 -5.12
C SER A 133 -5.44 -5.18 -4.17
N LYS A 134 -6.56 -5.72 -4.62
CA LYS A 134 -7.75 -6.08 -3.88
C LYS A 134 -8.47 -4.92 -3.16
N VAL A 135 -7.75 -4.06 -2.46
CA VAL A 135 -8.32 -3.04 -1.56
C VAL A 135 -8.79 -1.77 -2.26
N CYS A 136 -8.31 -1.47 -3.48
CA CYS A 136 -8.54 -0.18 -4.11
C CYS A 136 -10.03 0.10 -4.41
N CYS A 137 -10.84 -0.89 -4.78
CA CYS A 137 -12.28 -0.69 -5.03
C CYS A 137 -13.01 -0.24 -3.77
N MET A 138 -12.75 -0.89 -2.63
CA MET A 138 -13.33 -0.53 -1.34
C MET A 138 -12.76 0.79 -0.80
N ALA A 139 -11.46 1.05 -0.98
CA ALA A 139 -10.84 2.30 -0.59
C ALA A 139 -11.43 3.48 -1.37
N ASN A 140 -11.59 3.36 -2.69
CA ASN A 140 -12.21 4.40 -3.50
C ASN A 140 -13.68 4.63 -3.11
N ALA A 141 -14.47 3.57 -2.85
CA ALA A 141 -15.84 3.73 -2.36
C ALA A 141 -15.87 4.52 -1.04
N LYS A 142 -15.01 4.16 -0.06
CA LYS A 142 -14.87 4.92 1.18
C LYS A 142 -14.44 6.37 0.94
N HIS A 143 -13.46 6.60 0.09
CA HIS A 143 -12.96 7.94 -0.18
C HIS A 143 -14.00 8.83 -0.87
N THR A 144 -14.77 8.29 -1.81
CA THR A 144 -15.88 9.04 -2.44
C THR A 144 -16.95 9.42 -1.44
N MET A 145 -17.35 8.49 -0.56
CA MET A 145 -18.31 8.77 0.51
C MET A 145 -17.77 9.85 1.46
N LEU A 146 -16.54 9.71 1.95
CA LEU A 146 -15.92 10.72 2.82
C LEU A 146 -15.82 12.09 2.15
N TYR A 147 -15.49 12.12 0.88
CA TYR A 147 -15.43 13.36 0.09
C TYR A 147 -16.81 14.00 -0.01
N ARG A 148 -17.84 13.24 -0.41
CA ARG A 148 -19.21 13.72 -0.55
C ARG A 148 -19.81 14.23 0.78
N HIS A 149 -19.48 13.57 1.89
CA HIS A 149 -19.91 14.00 3.22
C HIS A 149 -19.23 15.30 3.68
N LYS A 150 -18.02 15.59 3.20
CA LYS A 150 -17.29 16.81 3.59
C LYS A 150 -17.48 17.96 2.61
N VAL A 151 -17.71 17.65 1.34
CA VAL A 151 -17.92 18.61 0.25
C VAL A 151 -19.29 18.32 -0.37
N HIS A 152 -20.34 18.89 0.20
CA HIS A 152 -21.73 18.56 -0.13
C HIS A 152 -22.12 18.86 -1.59
N ASP A 153 -21.55 19.90 -2.19
CA ASP A 153 -21.75 20.30 -3.60
C ASP A 153 -20.66 19.72 -4.54
N GLY A 154 -19.77 18.86 -4.00
CA GLY A 154 -18.71 18.25 -4.76
C GLY A 154 -19.18 17.12 -5.68
N GLN A 155 -18.41 16.82 -6.71
CA GLN A 155 -18.62 15.70 -7.63
C GLN A 155 -17.48 14.70 -7.51
N ALA A 156 -17.82 13.44 -7.28
CA ALA A 156 -16.86 12.33 -7.20
C ALA A 156 -17.01 11.43 -8.43
N HIS A 157 -15.93 11.23 -9.16
CA HIS A 157 -15.87 10.33 -10.31
C HIS A 157 -14.89 9.20 -10.05
N VAL A 158 -15.24 7.96 -10.37
CA VAL A 158 -14.39 6.78 -10.19
C VAL A 158 -14.17 6.07 -11.53
N PHE A 159 -12.92 6.00 -11.98
CA PHE A 159 -12.56 5.13 -13.11
C PHE A 159 -12.19 3.75 -12.59
N TYR A 160 -12.83 2.70 -13.13
CA TYR A 160 -12.62 1.30 -12.72
C TYR A 160 -12.68 0.35 -13.93
N MET A 161 -12.00 -0.79 -13.86
CA MET A 161 -12.10 -1.85 -14.88
C MET A 161 -13.23 -2.82 -14.54
N ASP A 162 -13.25 -3.34 -13.34
CA ASP A 162 -14.31 -4.09 -12.68
C ASP A 162 -14.24 -3.83 -11.18
N ILE A 163 -15.36 -4.01 -10.48
CA ILE A 163 -15.43 -3.85 -9.03
C ILE A 163 -15.13 -5.20 -8.39
N ARG A 164 -14.12 -5.24 -7.53
CA ARG A 164 -13.71 -6.42 -6.77
C ARG A 164 -13.90 -6.16 -5.27
N SER A 165 -15.14 -6.33 -4.84
CA SER A 165 -15.60 -6.11 -3.46
C SER A 165 -15.95 -7.44 -2.79
N ALA A 166 -14.96 -8.36 -2.72
CA ALA A 166 -15.16 -9.67 -2.12
C ALA A 166 -15.19 -9.58 -0.58
N GLY A 167 -16.35 -9.72 0.02
CA GLY A 167 -16.57 -9.69 1.45
C GLY A 167 -18.04 -9.51 1.79
N LYS A 168 -18.44 -9.83 3.04
CA LYS A 168 -19.82 -9.66 3.50
C LYS A 168 -20.17 -8.17 3.53
N ASN A 169 -21.23 -7.77 2.82
CA ASN A 169 -21.74 -6.40 2.68
C ASN A 169 -20.79 -5.42 1.95
N TYR A 170 -19.76 -5.92 1.24
CA TYR A 170 -18.84 -5.04 0.52
C TYR A 170 -19.44 -4.52 -0.78
N ASP A 171 -20.23 -5.35 -1.46
CA ASP A 171 -20.94 -4.93 -2.68
C ASP A 171 -22.01 -3.88 -2.36
N GLU A 172 -22.76 -4.07 -1.28
CA GLU A 172 -23.72 -3.10 -0.76
C GLU A 172 -23.05 -1.78 -0.37
N PHE A 173 -21.84 -1.83 0.17
CA PHE A 173 -21.07 -0.62 0.50
C PHE A 173 -20.70 0.17 -0.77
N VAL A 174 -20.26 -0.49 -1.83
CA VAL A 174 -19.97 0.17 -3.12
C VAL A 174 -21.27 0.72 -3.74
N ARG A 175 -22.35 -0.06 -3.70
CA ARG A 175 -23.65 0.37 -4.20
C ARG A 175 -24.15 1.62 -3.46
N ARG A 176 -23.98 1.70 -2.15
CA ARG A 176 -24.33 2.89 -1.37
C ARG A 176 -23.52 4.12 -1.80
N ALA A 177 -22.22 3.98 -2.07
CA ALA A 177 -21.42 5.08 -2.59
C ALA A 177 -21.97 5.63 -3.92
N ILE A 178 -22.56 4.77 -4.76
CA ILE A 178 -23.15 5.14 -6.04
C ILE A 178 -24.56 5.74 -5.85
N GLU A 179 -25.44 5.02 -5.17
CA GLU A 179 -26.88 5.32 -5.11
C GLU A 179 -27.22 6.41 -4.08
N GLU A 180 -26.58 6.40 -2.91
CA GLU A 180 -26.88 7.32 -1.81
C GLU A 180 -25.95 8.55 -1.83
N ASP A 181 -24.64 8.34 -2.02
CA ASP A 181 -23.66 9.43 -2.02
C ASP A 181 -23.44 10.05 -3.41
N GLY A 182 -24.03 9.46 -4.47
CA GLY A 182 -24.04 10.01 -5.83
C GLY A 182 -22.67 10.03 -6.50
N ALA A 183 -21.81 9.05 -6.20
CA ALA A 183 -20.54 8.91 -6.90
C ALA A 183 -20.73 8.38 -8.33
N HIS A 184 -20.08 9.01 -9.30
CA HIS A 184 -20.17 8.64 -10.72
C HIS A 184 -19.12 7.60 -11.05
N TYR A 185 -19.52 6.37 -11.36
CA TYR A 185 -18.63 5.28 -11.71
C TYR A 185 -18.56 5.10 -13.22
N HIS A 186 -17.35 5.24 -13.80
CA HIS A 186 -17.06 5.10 -15.23
C HIS A 186 -16.24 3.84 -15.47
N ARG A 187 -16.81 2.88 -16.18
CA ARG A 187 -16.09 1.64 -16.48
C ARG A 187 -15.07 1.88 -17.59
N GLY A 188 -13.79 1.90 -17.24
CA GLY A 188 -12.71 2.12 -18.19
C GLY A 188 -11.40 2.45 -17.47
N ARG A 189 -10.38 2.73 -18.27
CA ARG A 189 -9.09 3.21 -17.78
C ARG A 189 -8.89 4.67 -18.18
N VAL A 190 -8.30 5.44 -17.30
CA VAL A 190 -7.76 6.75 -17.65
C VAL A 190 -6.61 6.55 -18.63
N SER A 191 -6.67 7.20 -19.77
CA SER A 191 -5.64 7.16 -20.80
C SER A 191 -4.59 8.25 -20.59
N ARG A 192 -5.02 9.43 -20.11
CA ARG A 192 -4.16 10.59 -19.95
C ARG A 192 -4.73 11.59 -18.97
N ILE A 193 -3.84 12.30 -18.27
CA ILE A 193 -4.16 13.50 -17.47
C ILE A 193 -3.29 14.63 -17.98
N THR A 194 -3.91 15.76 -18.33
CA THR A 194 -3.27 17.01 -18.77
C THR A 194 -3.77 18.17 -17.92
N GLN A 195 -3.10 19.30 -17.98
CA GLN A 195 -3.59 20.52 -17.36
C GLN A 195 -3.99 21.53 -18.44
N GLU A 196 -5.21 22.05 -18.36
CA GLU A 196 -5.76 23.09 -19.24
C GLU A 196 -6.43 24.15 -18.36
N ASP A 197 -6.10 25.41 -18.56
CA ASP A 197 -6.65 26.55 -17.80
C ASP A 197 -6.66 26.38 -16.27
N GLY A 198 -5.59 25.77 -15.74
CA GLY A 198 -5.43 25.53 -14.31
C GLY A 198 -6.19 24.34 -13.75
N ARG A 199 -6.98 23.62 -14.56
CA ARG A 199 -7.71 22.39 -14.17
C ARG A 199 -7.07 21.15 -14.76
N LEU A 200 -7.21 20.04 -14.06
CA LEU A 200 -6.76 18.73 -14.52
C LEU A 200 -7.79 18.13 -15.47
N MET A 201 -7.41 17.85 -16.70
CA MET A 201 -8.27 17.21 -17.70
C MET A 201 -8.00 15.72 -17.71
N VAL A 202 -8.90 14.94 -17.12
CA VAL A 202 -8.83 13.48 -17.06
C VAL A 202 -9.55 12.91 -18.27
N GLN A 203 -8.81 12.17 -19.09
CA GLN A 203 -9.31 11.59 -20.34
C GLN A 203 -9.35 10.07 -20.25
N GLY A 204 -10.41 9.47 -20.74
CA GLY A 204 -10.61 8.02 -20.78
C GLY A 204 -11.74 7.66 -21.73
N VAL A 205 -12.18 6.42 -21.66
CA VAL A 205 -13.35 5.91 -22.40
C VAL A 205 -14.26 5.22 -21.41
N ASP A 206 -15.54 5.53 -21.41
CA ASP A 206 -16.52 4.70 -20.73
C ASP A 206 -16.86 3.49 -21.63
N THR A 207 -16.41 2.32 -21.22
CA THR A 207 -16.54 1.09 -22.02
C THR A 207 -17.95 0.48 -21.97
N LEU A 208 -18.84 0.98 -21.10
CA LEU A 208 -20.24 0.53 -21.09
C LEU A 208 -21.03 1.15 -22.24
N VAL A 209 -20.76 2.41 -22.53
CA VAL A 209 -21.43 3.14 -23.62
C VAL A 209 -20.55 3.31 -24.85
N GLY A 210 -19.23 3.03 -24.74
CA GLY A 210 -18.28 3.14 -25.85
C GLY A 210 -17.87 4.58 -26.18
N GLU A 211 -18.13 5.55 -25.29
CA GLU A 211 -17.90 6.97 -25.56
C GLU A 211 -16.62 7.49 -24.89
N PRO A 212 -15.87 8.38 -25.58
CA PRO A 212 -14.78 9.12 -24.97
C PRO A 212 -15.29 10.00 -23.83
N LEU A 213 -14.54 10.03 -22.73
CA LEU A 213 -14.86 10.83 -21.56
C LEU A 213 -13.73 11.79 -21.26
N LYS A 214 -14.07 13.08 -21.05
CA LYS A 214 -13.14 14.13 -20.62
C LYS A 214 -13.74 14.86 -19.43
N ILE A 215 -13.12 14.72 -18.26
CA ILE A 215 -13.58 15.31 -16.99
C ILE A 215 -12.59 16.39 -16.57
N ALA A 216 -13.09 17.61 -16.33
CA ALA A 216 -12.32 18.69 -15.73
C ALA A 216 -12.34 18.52 -14.22
N ALA A 217 -11.23 18.09 -13.63
CA ALA A 217 -11.08 17.80 -12.20
C ALA A 217 -10.26 18.89 -11.49
N ASP A 218 -10.56 19.11 -10.23
CA ASP A 218 -9.79 19.97 -9.35
C ASP A 218 -8.71 19.16 -8.61
N MET A 219 -8.95 17.85 -8.41
CA MET A 219 -7.99 16.94 -7.81
C MET A 219 -8.16 15.53 -8.39
N VAL A 220 -7.06 14.80 -8.49
CA VAL A 220 -7.05 13.38 -8.89
C VAL A 220 -6.40 12.54 -7.81
N VAL A 221 -7.04 11.42 -7.47
CA VAL A 221 -6.56 10.46 -6.47
C VAL A 221 -6.24 9.13 -7.12
N LEU A 222 -4.99 8.72 -7.06
CA LEU A 222 -4.48 7.51 -7.69
C LEU A 222 -4.47 6.35 -6.68
N ALA A 223 -5.33 5.34 -6.88
CA ALA A 223 -5.32 4.13 -6.08
C ALA A 223 -4.23 3.17 -6.54
N SER A 224 -3.05 3.36 -5.98
CA SER A 224 -1.82 2.66 -6.33
C SER A 224 -1.81 1.22 -5.88
N ALA A 225 -1.10 0.36 -6.61
CA ALA A 225 -0.91 -1.03 -6.27
C ALA A 225 -0.19 -1.20 -4.93
N MET A 226 -0.54 -2.27 -4.20
CA MET A 226 0.21 -2.74 -3.03
C MET A 226 1.40 -3.57 -3.50
N ARG A 227 2.58 -3.27 -2.99
CA ARG A 227 3.80 -4.05 -3.18
C ARG A 227 4.37 -4.50 -1.85
N PRO A 228 5.20 -5.56 -1.82
CA PRO A 228 5.93 -5.93 -0.61
C PRO A 228 6.68 -4.74 -0.02
N ALA A 229 6.81 -4.69 1.30
CA ALA A 229 7.62 -3.68 1.97
C ALA A 229 9.08 -3.79 1.52
N GLU A 230 9.81 -2.69 1.60
CA GLU A 230 11.23 -2.67 1.25
C GLU A 230 12.03 -3.59 2.19
N GLY A 231 13.00 -4.34 1.65
CA GLY A 231 13.83 -5.26 2.40
C GLY A 231 13.21 -6.63 2.71
N VAL A 232 11.97 -6.90 2.30
CA VAL A 232 11.30 -8.20 2.56
C VAL A 232 12.05 -9.36 1.93
N GLU A 233 12.58 -9.24 0.72
CA GLU A 233 13.35 -10.30 0.06
C GLU A 233 14.63 -10.64 0.85
N SER A 234 15.36 -9.64 1.32
CA SER A 234 16.54 -9.84 2.18
C SER A 234 16.17 -10.49 3.52
N LEU A 235 15.01 -10.11 4.10
CA LEU A 235 14.50 -10.74 5.31
C LEU A 235 14.12 -12.20 5.05
N ALA A 236 13.45 -12.49 3.94
CA ALA A 236 13.05 -13.84 3.53
C ALA A 236 14.28 -14.76 3.41
N GLN A 237 15.32 -14.30 2.75
CA GLN A 237 16.58 -15.03 2.62
C GLN A 237 17.22 -15.34 3.99
N ARG A 238 17.26 -14.36 4.90
CA ARG A 238 17.81 -14.55 6.26
C ARG A 238 16.99 -15.52 7.10
N LEU A 239 15.68 -15.55 6.91
CA LEU A 239 14.76 -16.45 7.62
C LEU A 239 14.57 -17.80 6.91
N ASN A 240 15.18 -17.98 5.74
CA ASN A 240 14.97 -19.13 4.85
C ASN A 240 13.48 -19.37 4.52
N VAL A 241 12.76 -18.30 4.18
CA VAL A 241 11.35 -18.31 3.81
C VAL A 241 11.22 -18.03 2.31
N GLY A 242 10.35 -18.76 1.62
CA GLY A 242 10.05 -18.51 0.22
C GLY A 242 9.28 -17.19 -0.01
N TYR A 243 9.39 -16.66 -1.22
CA TYR A 243 8.57 -15.55 -1.70
C TYR A 243 8.21 -15.77 -3.17
N ASP A 244 7.12 -15.15 -3.61
CA ASP A 244 6.62 -15.27 -4.99
C ASP A 244 7.39 -14.36 -5.97
N GLU A 245 7.02 -14.43 -7.25
CA GLU A 245 7.61 -13.62 -8.32
C GLU A 245 7.45 -12.10 -8.12
N PHE A 246 6.53 -11.67 -7.25
CA PHE A 246 6.29 -10.27 -6.92
C PHE A 246 6.99 -9.82 -5.64
N GLY A 247 7.65 -10.76 -4.93
CA GLY A 247 8.35 -10.53 -3.67
C GLY A 247 7.48 -10.65 -2.42
N PHE A 248 6.22 -11.12 -2.51
CA PHE A 248 5.40 -11.44 -1.35
C PHE A 248 5.84 -12.76 -0.72
N LEU A 249 5.89 -12.80 0.62
CA LEU A 249 6.28 -14.01 1.34
C LEU A 249 5.30 -15.14 1.12
N SER A 250 5.83 -16.35 0.89
CA SER A 250 5.01 -17.52 0.64
C SER A 250 4.71 -18.28 1.92
N GLU A 251 3.46 -18.69 2.06
CA GLU A 251 3.04 -19.68 3.04
C GLU A 251 3.44 -21.09 2.60
N SER A 252 3.50 -22.00 3.55
CA SER A 252 3.80 -23.42 3.29
C SER A 252 2.72 -24.13 2.45
N HIS A 253 1.44 -23.73 2.61
CA HIS A 253 0.33 -24.23 1.79
C HIS A 253 -0.88 -23.30 1.91
N PRO A 254 -1.44 -22.78 0.79
CA PRO A 254 -2.45 -21.72 0.82
C PRO A 254 -3.77 -22.10 1.49
N LYS A 255 -4.12 -23.40 1.53
CA LYS A 255 -5.36 -23.88 2.14
C LYS A 255 -5.17 -24.53 3.51
N LEU A 256 -4.08 -25.28 3.70
CA LEU A 256 -3.87 -26.10 4.90
C LEU A 256 -2.96 -25.42 5.93
N ARG A 257 -2.03 -24.57 5.47
CA ARG A 257 -1.05 -23.88 6.31
C ARG A 257 -0.89 -22.43 5.86
N PRO A 258 -1.97 -21.62 5.93
CA PRO A 258 -2.01 -20.28 5.30
C PRO A 258 -1.20 -19.21 6.04
N VAL A 259 -0.69 -19.51 7.22
CA VAL A 259 0.13 -18.59 8.03
C VAL A 259 1.48 -19.19 8.44
N GLU A 260 1.70 -20.48 8.19
CA GLU A 260 2.99 -21.15 8.44
C GLU A 260 3.86 -21.01 7.19
N THR A 261 5.16 -20.90 7.38
CA THR A 261 6.13 -20.96 6.29
C THR A 261 6.77 -22.34 6.17
N ASN A 262 7.60 -22.55 5.17
CA ASN A 262 8.44 -23.73 5.06
C ASN A 262 9.56 -23.78 6.13
N ALA A 263 9.87 -22.67 6.81
CA ALA A 263 10.78 -22.62 7.94
C ALA A 263 10.02 -22.83 9.26
N ALA A 264 10.36 -23.88 9.99
CA ALA A 264 9.71 -24.19 11.27
C ALA A 264 9.89 -23.03 12.27
N GLY A 265 8.80 -22.63 12.95
CA GLY A 265 8.81 -21.52 13.89
C GLY A 265 8.72 -20.13 13.26
N VAL A 266 8.64 -20.04 11.93
CA VAL A 266 8.44 -18.77 11.23
C VAL A 266 7.04 -18.72 10.62
N PHE A 267 6.28 -17.70 10.99
CA PHE A 267 4.91 -17.47 10.56
C PHE A 267 4.80 -16.16 9.77
N VAL A 268 3.81 -16.08 8.88
CA VAL A 268 3.53 -14.87 8.09
C VAL A 268 2.08 -14.44 8.29
N CYS A 269 1.82 -13.13 8.32
CA CYS A 269 0.45 -12.62 8.35
C CYS A 269 0.33 -11.23 7.74
N GLY A 270 -0.86 -10.94 7.20
CA GLY A 270 -1.18 -9.65 6.63
C GLY A 270 -0.60 -9.43 5.24
N ALA A 271 -0.41 -8.16 4.88
CA ALA A 271 -0.07 -7.75 3.52
C ALA A 271 1.35 -8.11 3.06
N CYS A 272 2.21 -8.62 3.93
CA CYS A 272 3.51 -9.15 3.52
C CYS A 272 3.41 -10.44 2.69
N GLN A 273 2.29 -11.16 2.80
CA GLN A 273 2.01 -12.39 2.05
C GLN A 273 1.25 -12.11 0.73
N GLY A 274 0.66 -10.94 0.60
CA GLY A 274 -0.12 -10.54 -0.57
C GLY A 274 -1.12 -9.44 -0.22
N PRO A 275 -1.71 -8.77 -1.21
CA PRO A 275 -2.70 -7.74 -0.97
C PRO A 275 -3.89 -8.23 -0.14
N LYS A 276 -4.14 -7.59 0.98
CA LYS A 276 -5.19 -7.92 1.96
C LYS A 276 -5.83 -6.68 2.55
N ASP A 277 -7.09 -6.80 2.92
CA ASP A 277 -7.79 -5.80 3.71
C ASP A 277 -7.53 -5.98 5.23
N ILE A 278 -8.09 -5.09 6.03
CA ILE A 278 -7.93 -5.12 7.48
C ILE A 278 -8.55 -6.37 8.12
N PRO A 279 -9.81 -6.77 7.80
CA PRO A 279 -10.41 -8.00 8.32
C PRO A 279 -9.58 -9.26 8.04
N GLU A 280 -9.07 -9.40 6.82
CA GLU A 280 -8.22 -10.53 6.45
C GLU A 280 -6.87 -10.50 7.18
N SER A 281 -6.26 -9.33 7.31
CA SER A 281 -5.01 -9.16 8.05
C SER A 281 -5.17 -9.53 9.52
N VAL A 282 -6.29 -9.13 10.15
CA VAL A 282 -6.62 -9.49 11.53
C VAL A 282 -6.87 -10.98 11.68
N ALA A 283 -7.62 -11.59 10.76
CA ALA A 283 -7.87 -13.03 10.76
C ALA A 283 -6.56 -13.84 10.66
N GLN A 284 -5.66 -13.43 9.76
CA GLN A 284 -4.35 -14.07 9.66
C GLN A 284 -3.47 -13.86 10.89
N ALA A 285 -3.45 -12.66 11.47
CA ALA A 285 -2.70 -12.40 12.69
C ALA A 285 -3.19 -13.28 13.84
N THR A 286 -4.50 -13.44 13.97
CA THR A 286 -5.11 -14.35 14.96
C THR A 286 -4.73 -15.80 14.70
N ALA A 287 -4.74 -16.24 13.43
CA ALA A 287 -4.31 -17.59 13.06
C ALA A 287 -2.83 -17.84 13.35
N ALA A 288 -1.95 -16.88 13.02
CA ALA A 288 -0.51 -16.96 13.31
C ALA A 288 -0.24 -17.04 14.82
N ALA A 289 -0.93 -16.22 15.62
CA ALA A 289 -0.85 -16.29 17.09
C ALA A 289 -1.32 -17.65 17.61
N GLY A 290 -2.45 -18.16 17.12
CA GLY A 290 -2.95 -19.49 17.50
C GLY A 290 -1.98 -20.63 17.16
N LYS A 291 -1.35 -20.58 15.97
CA LYS A 291 -0.33 -21.55 15.57
C LYS A 291 0.93 -21.47 16.42
N THR A 292 1.36 -20.27 16.78
CA THR A 292 2.48 -20.06 17.71
C THR A 292 2.17 -20.67 19.08
N LEU A 293 0.96 -20.47 19.62
CA LEU A 293 0.55 -21.07 20.90
C LEU A 293 0.53 -22.60 20.83
N VAL A 294 0.03 -23.19 19.73
CA VAL A 294 0.06 -24.64 19.54
C VAL A 294 1.49 -25.18 19.52
N MET A 295 2.41 -24.46 18.92
CA MET A 295 3.83 -24.84 18.92
C MET A 295 4.41 -24.83 20.35
N PHE A 296 4.12 -23.77 21.12
CA PHE A 296 4.62 -23.65 22.50
C PHE A 296 3.94 -24.58 23.52
N ALA A 297 2.78 -25.13 23.18
CA ALA A 297 2.09 -26.12 24.02
C ALA A 297 2.68 -27.52 23.93
N ARG A 298 3.74 -27.74 23.17
CA ARG A 298 4.40 -29.03 22.97
C ARG A 298 5.87 -28.93 23.41
N ASP A 299 6.32 -29.94 24.12
CA ASP A 299 7.72 -30.05 24.55
C ASP A 299 8.64 -30.45 23.38
N GLU A 300 8.08 -31.08 22.33
CA GLU A 300 8.81 -31.56 21.17
C GLU A 300 8.11 -31.17 19.87
N LEU A 301 8.91 -30.83 18.86
CA LEU A 301 8.44 -30.64 17.49
C LEU A 301 8.60 -31.91 16.69
N THR A 302 7.48 -32.49 16.23
CA THR A 302 7.49 -33.64 15.34
C THR A 302 7.74 -33.17 13.91
N ARG A 303 8.77 -33.70 13.26
CA ARG A 303 9.02 -33.51 11.83
C ARG A 303 8.59 -34.75 11.05
N GLU A 304 8.12 -34.57 9.84
CA GLU A 304 7.96 -35.68 8.91
C GLU A 304 9.35 -36.18 8.52
N PRO A 305 9.58 -37.51 8.49
CA PRO A 305 10.89 -38.08 8.22
C PRO A 305 11.30 -37.93 6.75
N GLU A 306 10.34 -37.80 5.83
CA GLU A 306 10.59 -37.65 4.40
C GLU A 306 10.67 -36.17 4.03
N ILE A 307 11.88 -35.65 4.01
CA ILE A 307 12.18 -34.29 3.57
C ILE A 307 13.15 -34.32 2.39
N ALA A 308 12.91 -33.47 1.39
CA ALA A 308 13.88 -33.27 0.32
C ALA A 308 15.16 -32.66 0.89
N SER A 309 16.31 -33.24 0.55
CA SER A 309 17.59 -32.70 0.90
C SER A 309 18.40 -32.48 -0.36
N ILE A 310 19.10 -31.35 -0.42
CA ILE A 310 19.98 -30.98 -1.54
C ILE A 310 21.41 -31.18 -1.10
N ASP A 311 22.15 -31.98 -1.85
CA ASP A 311 23.60 -32.09 -1.69
C ASP A 311 24.26 -30.81 -2.27
N GLU A 312 24.66 -29.91 -1.40
CA GLU A 312 25.28 -28.63 -1.76
C GLU A 312 26.62 -28.81 -2.53
N THR A 313 27.27 -29.96 -2.39
CA THR A 313 28.56 -30.24 -3.08
C THR A 313 28.36 -30.57 -4.56
N THR A 314 27.17 -31.08 -4.91
CA THR A 314 26.81 -31.47 -6.28
C THR A 314 25.80 -30.51 -6.92
N CYS A 315 25.17 -29.65 -6.13
CA CYS A 315 24.16 -28.71 -6.59
C CYS A 315 24.74 -27.62 -7.48
N ALA A 316 24.25 -27.52 -8.72
CA ALA A 316 24.65 -26.47 -9.66
C ALA A 316 23.95 -25.11 -9.44
N GLY A 317 23.06 -25.00 -8.47
CA GLY A 317 22.30 -23.78 -8.16
C GLY A 317 21.32 -23.33 -9.27
N CYS A 318 20.82 -24.27 -10.07
CA CYS A 318 19.93 -23.94 -11.20
C CYS A 318 18.48 -23.63 -10.81
N TYR A 319 18.10 -23.79 -9.57
CA TYR A 319 16.75 -23.53 -9.00
C TYR A 319 15.61 -24.33 -9.67
N THR A 320 15.90 -25.42 -10.37
CA THR A 320 14.87 -26.23 -11.04
C THR A 320 14.06 -27.08 -10.04
N CYS A 321 14.65 -27.46 -8.93
CA CYS A 321 14.00 -28.23 -7.85
C CYS A 321 13.16 -27.36 -6.92
#